data_a318cf1010933133828da869333f9f19
#
_entry.id   a318cf1010933133828da869333f9f19
#
_cell.length_a   1.000
_cell.length_b   1.000
_cell.length_c   1.000
_cell.angle_alpha   90.00
_cell.angle_beta   90.00
_cell.angle_gamma   90.00
#
_symmetry.space_group_name_H-M   'P 1'
#
loop_
_entity.id
_entity.type
_entity.pdbx_description
1 polymer ?
#
loop_
_entity_poly.entity_id
_entity_poly.type
_entity_poly.pdbx_seq_one_letter_code
_entity_poly.pdbx_strand_id
1 'polypeptide(L)'
;LSVWRAVEKKGYDTLLEALALLPGDLAWRFEHIGGGEELERLKALAQKLGLDGRVSWRGALAQEEVLEHYRRADIFALACRITANGDRDGLPNVLVEAASQRLACVSTDISGVPELLSADETGLLVPTENPIALAQALERLIRDPVLRARLGDAAEWRVRANFDHLTSIGQLKELFEREWRTAE
;
A
#
# COMPACT_ATOMS: atom_id res chain seq x y z
N LEU A 1 -4.48 -6.42 -4.06
CA LEU A 1 -5.11 -5.14 -4.37
C LEU A 1 -4.11 -4.01 -4.28
N SER A 2 -4.24 -3.02 -5.15
CA SER A 2 -3.61 -1.70 -5.01
C SER A 2 -4.57 -0.61 -5.50
N VAL A 3 -4.60 0.50 -4.78
CA VAL A 3 -5.50 1.61 -5.04
C VAL A 3 -4.69 2.89 -5.12
N TRP A 4 -4.63 3.55 -6.25
CA TRP A 4 -4.13 4.91 -6.47
C TRP A 4 -4.00 5.24 -7.95
N ARG A 5 -3.65 6.49 -8.22
CA ARG A 5 -3.27 6.89 -9.58
C ARG A 5 -1.97 6.21 -10.01
N ALA A 6 -1.97 5.69 -11.24
CA ALA A 6 -0.79 5.12 -11.88
C ALA A 6 0.17 6.25 -12.31
N VAL A 7 1.08 6.62 -11.40
CA VAL A 7 2.12 7.65 -11.59
C VAL A 7 3.46 7.08 -11.12
N GLU A 8 4.57 7.63 -11.59
CA GLU A 8 5.92 7.09 -11.41
C GLU A 8 6.26 6.75 -9.96
N LYS A 9 6.00 7.66 -9.02
CA LYS A 9 6.32 7.48 -7.59
C LYS A 9 5.60 6.33 -6.89
N LYS A 10 4.59 5.72 -7.51
CA LYS A 10 3.85 4.58 -6.95
C LYS A 10 4.49 3.22 -7.25
N GLY A 11 5.50 3.17 -8.13
CA GLY A 11 6.30 1.98 -8.37
C GLY A 11 5.53 0.78 -8.89
N TYR A 12 4.46 0.99 -9.66
CA TYR A 12 3.65 -0.12 -10.20
C TYR A 12 4.42 -1.03 -11.17
N ASP A 13 5.44 -0.52 -11.83
CA ASP A 13 6.35 -1.34 -12.63
C ASP A 13 7.11 -2.34 -11.76
N THR A 14 7.72 -1.90 -10.65
CA THR A 14 8.34 -2.79 -9.65
C THR A 14 7.35 -3.82 -9.11
N LEU A 15 6.10 -3.42 -8.84
CA LEU A 15 5.06 -4.34 -8.38
C LEU A 15 4.71 -5.38 -9.44
N LEU A 16 4.55 -5.00 -10.71
CA LEU A 16 4.28 -5.94 -11.80
C LEU A 16 5.46 -6.91 -12.02
N GLU A 17 6.69 -6.43 -11.97
CA GLU A 17 7.89 -7.26 -12.02
C GLU A 17 7.92 -8.27 -10.86
N ALA A 18 7.60 -7.83 -9.65
CA ALA A 18 7.49 -8.73 -8.49
C ALA A 18 6.41 -9.79 -8.66
N LEU A 19 5.24 -9.44 -9.19
CA LEU A 19 4.16 -10.38 -9.46
C LEU A 19 4.57 -11.42 -10.53
N ALA A 20 5.37 -11.03 -11.51
CA ALA A 20 5.90 -11.95 -12.52
C ALA A 20 6.93 -12.94 -11.98
N LEU A 21 7.59 -12.62 -10.86
CA LEU A 21 8.54 -13.51 -10.19
C LEU A 21 7.87 -14.50 -9.23
N LEU A 22 6.58 -14.39 -8.99
CA LEU A 22 5.88 -15.32 -8.09
C LEU A 22 5.86 -16.74 -8.67
N PRO A 23 6.07 -17.79 -7.84
CA PRO A 23 5.99 -19.17 -8.27
C PRO A 23 4.70 -19.52 -9.00
N GLY A 24 4.80 -20.35 -10.05
CA GLY A 24 3.67 -20.71 -10.91
C GLY A 24 2.57 -21.53 -10.22
N ASP A 25 2.90 -22.17 -9.10
CA ASP A 25 1.96 -22.94 -8.26
C ASP A 25 1.06 -22.06 -7.39
N LEU A 26 1.39 -20.77 -7.25
CA LEU A 26 0.60 -19.86 -6.45
C LEU A 26 -0.66 -19.40 -7.18
N ALA A 27 -1.80 -19.54 -6.51
CA ALA A 27 -3.06 -18.97 -6.94
C ALA A 27 -3.16 -17.51 -6.42
N TRP A 28 -3.11 -16.54 -7.33
CA TRP A 28 -3.28 -15.13 -7.01
C TRP A 28 -3.92 -14.37 -8.16
N ARG A 29 -4.53 -13.25 -7.83
CA ARG A 29 -5.00 -12.23 -8.77
C ARG A 29 -4.63 -10.86 -8.23
N PHE A 30 -4.32 -9.94 -9.11
CA PHE A 30 -4.04 -8.56 -8.76
C PHE A 30 -5.09 -7.62 -9.37
N GLU A 31 -5.61 -6.74 -8.56
CA GLU A 31 -6.51 -5.67 -9.00
C GLU A 31 -5.88 -4.31 -8.74
N HIS A 32 -5.87 -3.47 -9.77
CA HIS A 32 -5.49 -2.07 -9.68
C HIS A 32 -6.73 -1.20 -9.84
N ILE A 33 -6.95 -0.29 -8.88
CA ILE A 33 -8.02 0.70 -8.88
C ILE A 33 -7.40 2.08 -8.99
N GLY A 34 -7.72 2.80 -10.04
CA GLY A 34 -7.25 4.14 -10.33
C GLY A 34 -6.95 4.35 -11.80
N GLY A 35 -6.84 5.60 -12.19
CA GLY A 35 -6.33 6.02 -13.50
C GLY A 35 -4.89 6.50 -13.37
N GLY A 36 -4.40 7.24 -14.35
CA GLY A 36 -3.09 7.89 -14.30
C GLY A 36 -2.35 7.81 -15.63
N GLU A 37 -1.35 8.65 -15.78
CA GLU A 37 -0.57 8.78 -17.01
C GLU A 37 0.25 7.54 -17.37
N GLU A 38 0.67 6.77 -16.36
CA GLU A 38 1.44 5.54 -16.54
C GLU A 38 0.57 4.32 -16.91
N LEU A 39 -0.76 4.42 -16.85
CA LEU A 39 -1.63 3.25 -16.89
C LEU A 39 -1.45 2.42 -18.17
N GLU A 40 -1.36 3.05 -19.34
CA GLU A 40 -1.19 2.34 -20.62
C GLU A 40 0.20 1.68 -20.71
N ARG A 41 1.24 2.35 -20.21
CA ARG A 41 2.59 1.77 -20.13
C ARG A 41 2.61 0.54 -19.23
N LEU A 42 1.91 0.61 -18.10
CA LEU A 42 1.82 -0.50 -17.12
C LEU A 42 1.01 -1.68 -17.66
N LYS A 43 -0.06 -1.44 -18.41
CA LYS A 43 -0.80 -2.50 -19.13
C LYS A 43 0.09 -3.22 -20.13
N ALA A 44 0.83 -2.48 -20.94
CA ALA A 44 1.78 -3.06 -21.89
C ALA A 44 2.89 -3.86 -21.18
N LEU A 45 3.39 -3.37 -20.05
CA LEU A 45 4.37 -4.09 -19.22
C LEU A 45 3.78 -5.38 -18.66
N ALA A 46 2.57 -5.35 -18.12
CA ALA A 46 1.90 -6.55 -17.60
C ALA A 46 1.75 -7.62 -18.69
N GLN A 47 1.36 -7.23 -19.90
CA GLN A 47 1.28 -8.11 -21.05
C GLN A 47 2.66 -8.72 -21.39
N LYS A 48 3.70 -7.87 -21.48
CA LYS A 48 5.07 -8.31 -21.75
C LYS A 48 5.59 -9.31 -20.70
N LEU A 49 5.17 -9.17 -19.45
CA LEU A 49 5.52 -10.05 -18.33
C LEU A 49 4.64 -11.32 -18.27
N GLY A 50 3.70 -11.50 -19.18
CA GLY A 50 2.82 -12.67 -19.20
C GLY A 50 1.79 -12.70 -18.07
N LEU A 51 1.39 -11.54 -17.57
CA LEU A 51 0.43 -11.41 -16.47
C LEU A 51 -1.04 -11.32 -16.94
N ASP A 52 -1.29 -11.57 -18.23
CA ASP A 52 -2.62 -11.55 -18.81
C ASP A 52 -3.56 -12.52 -18.07
N GLY A 53 -4.76 -12.07 -17.77
CA GLY A 53 -5.75 -12.85 -17.03
C GLY A 53 -5.53 -12.92 -15.50
N ARG A 54 -4.38 -12.46 -14.99
CA ARG A 54 -4.12 -12.35 -13.54
C ARG A 54 -4.19 -10.92 -13.01
N VAL A 55 -4.09 -9.92 -13.89
CA VAL A 55 -4.14 -8.49 -13.55
C VAL A 55 -5.43 -7.87 -14.09
N SER A 56 -6.15 -7.18 -13.24
CA SER A 56 -7.38 -6.44 -13.59
C SER A 56 -7.21 -4.96 -13.35
N TRP A 57 -7.56 -4.16 -14.34
CA TRP A 57 -7.50 -2.70 -14.30
C TRP A 57 -8.93 -2.15 -14.20
N ARG A 58 -9.33 -1.65 -13.02
CA ARG A 58 -10.72 -1.24 -12.73
C ARG A 58 -11.02 0.21 -13.10
N GLY A 59 -9.98 1.01 -13.38
CA GLY A 59 -10.17 2.45 -13.53
C GLY A 59 -10.47 3.14 -12.21
N ALA A 60 -10.92 4.39 -12.27
CA ALA A 60 -11.36 5.12 -11.08
C ALA A 60 -12.76 4.63 -10.65
N LEU A 61 -12.92 4.35 -9.36
CA LEU A 61 -14.18 3.91 -8.74
C LEU A 61 -14.63 4.92 -7.68
N ALA A 62 -15.91 4.90 -7.33
CA ALA A 62 -16.43 5.62 -6.18
C ALA A 62 -15.89 5.05 -4.88
N GLN A 63 -15.86 5.86 -3.82
CA GLN A 63 -15.24 5.45 -2.55
C GLN A 63 -15.92 4.23 -1.91
N GLU A 64 -17.22 4.12 -2.02
CA GLU A 64 -17.98 2.97 -1.54
C GLU A 64 -17.55 1.67 -2.22
N GLU A 65 -17.33 1.71 -3.54
CA GLU A 65 -16.84 0.57 -4.32
C GLU A 65 -15.40 0.22 -3.93
N VAL A 66 -14.54 1.23 -3.74
CA VAL A 66 -13.17 1.01 -3.26
C VAL A 66 -13.15 0.31 -1.91
N LEU A 67 -14.02 0.72 -0.96
CA LEU A 67 -14.14 0.06 0.34
C LEU A 67 -14.57 -1.41 0.21
N GLU A 68 -15.46 -1.74 -0.74
CA GLU A 68 -15.82 -3.13 -1.00
C GLU A 68 -14.63 -3.94 -1.53
N HIS A 69 -13.80 -3.36 -2.40
CA HIS A 69 -12.58 -4.02 -2.87
C HIS A 69 -11.57 -4.25 -1.75
N TYR A 70 -11.38 -3.28 -0.83
CA TYR A 70 -10.55 -3.50 0.37
C TYR A 70 -11.07 -4.69 1.20
N ARG A 71 -12.38 -4.77 1.45
CA ARG A 71 -12.99 -5.85 2.26
C ARG A 71 -12.89 -7.24 1.64
N ARG A 72 -12.74 -7.32 0.32
CA ARG A 72 -12.65 -8.60 -0.43
C ARG A 72 -11.21 -9.02 -0.70
N ALA A 73 -10.28 -8.11 -0.57
CA ALA A 73 -8.88 -8.38 -0.81
C ALA A 73 -8.23 -9.10 0.38
N ASP A 74 -7.20 -9.89 0.12
CA ASP A 74 -6.38 -10.55 1.14
C ASP A 74 -5.14 -9.72 1.49
N ILE A 75 -4.58 -9.02 0.50
CA ILE A 75 -3.30 -8.31 0.59
C ILE A 75 -3.43 -6.95 -0.11
N PHE A 76 -2.92 -5.92 0.51
CA PHE A 76 -2.68 -4.63 -0.12
C PHE A 76 -1.19 -4.44 -0.41
N ALA A 77 -0.85 -4.06 -1.63
CA ALA A 77 0.55 -3.87 -2.06
C ALA A 77 0.74 -2.51 -2.71
N LEU A 78 1.79 -1.79 -2.30
CA LEU A 78 2.16 -0.49 -2.86
C LEU A 78 3.68 -0.31 -2.82
N ALA A 79 4.33 -0.17 -3.99
CA ALA A 79 5.78 -0.16 -4.13
C ALA A 79 6.34 1.26 -4.33
N CYS A 80 5.95 2.22 -3.50
CA CYS A 80 6.36 3.62 -3.61
C CYS A 80 7.88 3.79 -3.74
N ARG A 81 8.28 4.81 -4.50
CA ARG A 81 9.68 5.22 -4.67
C ARG A 81 9.82 6.74 -4.61
N ILE A 82 11.06 7.23 -4.52
CA ILE A 82 11.43 8.62 -4.81
C ILE A 82 11.77 8.67 -6.30
N THR A 83 11.15 9.58 -7.04
CA THR A 83 11.47 9.79 -8.45
C THR A 83 12.76 10.58 -8.63
N ALA A 84 13.30 10.59 -9.83
CA ALA A 84 14.56 11.30 -10.13
C ALA A 84 14.53 12.81 -9.81
N ASN A 85 13.33 13.42 -9.88
CA ASN A 85 13.13 14.84 -9.52
C ASN A 85 12.82 15.06 -8.02
N GLY A 86 12.86 13.98 -7.20
CA GLY A 86 12.63 14.02 -5.77
C GLY A 86 11.15 13.93 -5.35
N ASP A 87 10.20 13.78 -6.30
CA ASP A 87 8.78 13.61 -5.95
C ASP A 87 8.57 12.27 -5.22
N ARG A 88 7.84 12.33 -4.13
CA ARG A 88 7.54 11.18 -3.26
C ARG A 88 6.26 11.43 -2.46
N ASP A 89 5.68 10.38 -1.96
CA ASP A 89 4.62 10.49 -0.95
C ASP A 89 5.24 10.63 0.46
N GLY A 90 4.51 11.23 1.38
CA GLY A 90 4.72 11.07 2.80
C GLY A 90 4.25 9.68 3.23
N LEU A 91 3.14 9.61 3.98
CA LEU A 91 2.40 8.37 4.21
C LEU A 91 1.22 8.31 3.23
N PRO A 92 1.15 7.32 2.31
CA PRO A 92 0.02 7.21 1.39
C PRO A 92 -1.29 6.90 2.12
N ASN A 93 -2.32 7.74 1.97
CA ASN A 93 -3.62 7.56 2.62
C ASN A 93 -4.24 6.19 2.34
N VAL A 94 -4.12 5.67 1.13
CA VAL A 94 -4.65 4.34 0.75
C VAL A 94 -4.02 3.18 1.53
N LEU A 95 -2.80 3.38 2.06
CA LEU A 95 -2.17 2.40 2.94
C LEU A 95 -2.84 2.41 4.32
N VAL A 96 -3.17 3.61 4.83
CA VAL A 96 -3.95 3.77 6.07
C VAL A 96 -5.36 3.21 5.89
N GLU A 97 -6.00 3.49 4.75
CA GLU A 97 -7.31 2.95 4.40
C GLU A 97 -7.30 1.42 4.36
N ALA A 98 -6.35 0.80 3.66
CA ALA A 98 -6.22 -0.65 3.58
C ALA A 98 -5.99 -1.28 4.97
N ALA A 99 -5.09 -0.69 5.76
CA ALA A 99 -4.81 -1.12 7.12
C ALA A 99 -6.06 -1.00 8.02
N SER A 100 -6.86 0.06 7.87
CA SER A 100 -8.13 0.24 8.60
C SER A 100 -9.18 -0.84 8.29
N GLN A 101 -9.07 -1.50 7.14
CA GLN A 101 -9.91 -2.62 6.73
C GLN A 101 -9.28 -4.00 7.04
N ARG A 102 -8.23 -4.03 7.88
CA ARG A 102 -7.52 -5.25 8.34
C ARG A 102 -6.80 -6.00 7.24
N LEU A 103 -6.43 -5.33 6.13
CA LEU A 103 -5.61 -5.96 5.11
C LEU A 103 -4.16 -6.11 5.57
N ALA A 104 -3.58 -7.25 5.26
CA ALA A 104 -2.13 -7.39 5.34
C ALA A 104 -1.48 -6.50 4.29
N CYS A 105 -0.70 -5.53 4.73
CA CYS A 105 -0.05 -4.57 3.85
C CYS A 105 1.41 -4.93 3.60
N VAL A 106 1.84 -4.82 2.34
CA VAL A 106 3.26 -4.81 1.96
C VAL A 106 3.57 -3.52 1.22
N SER A 107 4.62 -2.83 1.64
CA SER A 107 5.06 -1.59 1.01
C SER A 107 6.57 -1.41 1.11
N THR A 108 7.08 -0.36 0.51
CA THR A 108 8.50 0.00 0.55
C THR A 108 8.83 0.80 1.80
N ASP A 109 10.05 0.57 2.32
CA ASP A 109 10.60 1.29 3.47
C ASP A 109 11.07 2.69 3.04
N ILE A 110 10.12 3.62 3.00
CA ILE A 110 10.35 4.98 2.50
C ILE A 110 9.43 6.00 3.17
N SER A 111 9.94 7.21 3.36
CA SER A 111 9.17 8.37 3.85
C SER A 111 8.40 8.05 5.14
N GLY A 112 7.10 8.32 5.18
CA GLY A 112 6.22 8.06 6.31
C GLY A 112 5.66 6.63 6.38
N VAL A 113 5.96 5.74 5.43
CA VAL A 113 5.44 4.35 5.46
C VAL A 113 5.81 3.61 6.74
N PRO A 114 7.06 3.73 7.29
CA PRO A 114 7.43 3.10 8.56
C PRO A 114 6.67 3.62 9.80
N GLU A 115 5.99 4.75 9.71
CA GLU A 115 5.14 5.24 10.80
C GLU A 115 3.90 4.33 10.99
N LEU A 116 3.41 3.74 9.90
CA LEU A 116 2.28 2.82 9.90
C LEU A 116 2.73 1.36 9.93
N LEU A 117 3.66 0.97 9.07
CA LEU A 117 4.11 -0.41 8.93
C LEU A 117 5.45 -0.62 9.65
N SER A 118 5.44 -1.44 10.70
CA SER A 118 6.65 -2.02 11.29
C SER A 118 6.85 -3.43 10.73
N ALA A 119 8.07 -3.73 10.29
CA ALA A 119 8.39 -5.00 9.65
C ALA A 119 8.02 -6.19 10.55
N ASP A 120 7.26 -7.14 10.00
CA ASP A 120 6.76 -8.35 10.67
C ASP A 120 5.84 -8.10 11.89
N GLU A 121 5.48 -6.86 12.19
CA GLU A 121 4.55 -6.51 13.28
C GLU A 121 3.19 -6.06 12.74
N THR A 122 3.17 -5.00 11.90
CA THR A 122 1.94 -4.42 11.34
C THR A 122 1.91 -4.47 9.81
N GLY A 123 2.90 -5.07 9.18
CA GLY A 123 3.00 -5.24 7.74
C GLY A 123 4.36 -5.76 7.33
N LEU A 124 4.61 -5.79 6.02
CA LEU A 124 5.92 -6.11 5.48
C LEU A 124 6.50 -4.88 4.78
N LEU A 125 7.76 -4.58 5.08
CA LEU A 125 8.54 -3.52 4.44
C LEU A 125 9.65 -4.13 3.60
N VAL A 126 9.82 -3.60 2.39
CA VAL A 126 10.87 -4.02 1.45
C VAL A 126 11.64 -2.80 0.96
N PRO A 127 12.90 -2.96 0.50
CA PRO A 127 13.62 -1.87 -0.15
C PRO A 127 12.88 -1.35 -1.39
N THR A 128 13.01 -0.06 -1.68
CA THR A 128 12.49 0.54 -2.91
C THR A 128 13.13 -0.10 -4.14
N GLU A 129 12.39 -0.14 -5.24
CA GLU A 129 12.88 -0.62 -6.54
C GLU A 129 13.50 -2.03 -6.51
N ASN A 130 13.04 -2.87 -5.59
CA ASN A 130 13.50 -4.25 -5.44
C ASN A 130 12.36 -5.26 -5.68
N PRO A 131 12.12 -5.66 -6.93
CA PRO A 131 11.04 -6.59 -7.27
C PRO A 131 11.24 -7.98 -6.65
N ILE A 132 12.49 -8.40 -6.41
CA ILE A 132 12.79 -9.70 -5.80
C ILE A 132 12.32 -9.71 -4.34
N ALA A 133 12.70 -8.70 -3.55
CA ALA A 133 12.28 -8.60 -2.15
C ALA A 133 10.75 -8.47 -2.04
N LEU A 134 10.13 -7.70 -2.94
CA LEU A 134 8.68 -7.55 -2.96
C LEU A 134 7.98 -8.88 -3.33
N ALA A 135 8.51 -9.64 -4.30
CA ALA A 135 7.98 -10.96 -4.65
C ALA A 135 8.04 -11.93 -3.47
N GLN A 136 9.17 -11.97 -2.75
CA GLN A 136 9.33 -12.81 -1.55
C GLN A 136 8.33 -12.43 -0.44
N ALA A 137 8.12 -11.13 -0.21
CA ALA A 137 7.14 -10.64 0.76
C ALA A 137 5.71 -11.01 0.35
N LEU A 138 5.36 -10.85 -0.93
CA LEU A 138 4.06 -11.25 -1.46
C LEU A 138 3.85 -12.76 -1.37
N GLU A 139 4.84 -13.58 -1.76
CA GLU A 139 4.78 -15.04 -1.65
C GLU A 139 4.53 -15.47 -0.21
N ARG A 140 5.26 -14.89 0.75
CA ARG A 140 5.08 -15.16 2.17
C ARG A 140 3.65 -14.87 2.64
N LEU A 141 3.09 -13.72 2.24
CA LEU A 141 1.70 -13.37 2.57
C LEU A 141 0.69 -14.28 1.88
N ILE A 142 0.92 -14.69 0.62
CA ILE A 142 0.01 -15.58 -0.11
C ILE A 142 -0.03 -16.97 0.53
N ARG A 143 1.12 -17.51 0.92
CA ARG A 143 1.23 -18.85 1.50
C ARG A 143 0.76 -18.94 2.95
N ASP A 144 0.80 -17.85 3.71
CA ASP A 144 0.51 -17.85 5.14
C ASP A 144 -0.71 -16.99 5.51
N PRO A 145 -1.93 -17.58 5.54
CA PRO A 145 -3.15 -16.87 5.93
C PRO A 145 -3.15 -16.45 7.42
N VAL A 146 -2.44 -17.15 8.28
CA VAL A 146 -2.35 -16.81 9.71
C VAL A 146 -1.50 -15.55 9.87
N LEU A 147 -0.39 -15.47 9.16
CA LEU A 147 0.43 -14.27 9.10
C LEU A 147 -0.38 -13.08 8.58
N ARG A 148 -1.15 -13.26 7.47
CA ARG A 148 -2.01 -12.20 6.93
C ARG A 148 -2.97 -11.67 7.97
N ALA A 149 -3.70 -12.56 8.66
CA ALA A 149 -4.67 -12.16 9.69
C ALA A 149 -3.98 -11.40 10.82
N ARG A 150 -2.86 -11.90 11.32
CA ARG A 150 -2.10 -11.27 12.41
C ARG A 150 -1.62 -9.87 12.05
N LEU A 151 -1.03 -9.72 10.86
CA LEU A 151 -0.51 -8.42 10.41
C LEU A 151 -1.66 -7.42 10.16
N GLY A 152 -2.77 -7.88 9.56
CA GLY A 152 -3.93 -7.05 9.32
C GLY A 152 -4.59 -6.55 10.61
N ASP A 153 -4.74 -7.42 11.62
CA ASP A 153 -5.28 -7.05 12.93
C ASP A 153 -4.37 -6.04 13.64
N ALA A 154 -3.07 -6.26 13.60
CA ALA A 154 -2.10 -5.35 14.22
C ALA A 154 -2.05 -3.98 13.49
N ALA A 155 -2.17 -3.97 12.16
CA ALA A 155 -2.24 -2.74 11.37
C ALA A 155 -3.51 -1.94 11.67
N GLU A 156 -4.67 -2.59 11.72
CA GLU A 156 -5.93 -1.94 12.11
C GLU A 156 -5.82 -1.31 13.50
N TRP A 157 -5.30 -2.07 14.47
CA TRP A 157 -5.12 -1.54 15.81
C TRP A 157 -4.22 -0.29 15.82
N ARG A 158 -3.10 -0.31 15.09
CA ARG A 158 -2.19 0.85 14.95
C ARG A 158 -2.89 2.05 14.32
N VAL A 159 -3.71 1.84 13.28
CA VAL A 159 -4.49 2.92 12.67
C VAL A 159 -5.42 3.56 13.69
N ARG A 160 -6.18 2.75 14.45
CA ARG A 160 -7.09 3.26 15.47
C ARG A 160 -6.38 4.00 16.61
N ALA A 161 -5.19 3.55 16.98
CA ALA A 161 -4.43 4.14 18.07
C ALA A 161 -3.73 5.45 17.67
N ASN A 162 -3.19 5.56 16.44
CA ASN A 162 -2.26 6.62 16.09
C ASN A 162 -2.74 7.51 14.92
N PHE A 163 -3.73 7.07 14.14
CA PHE A 163 -4.19 7.79 12.93
C PHE A 163 -5.66 8.19 13.02
N ASP A 164 -6.25 8.14 14.23
CA ASP A 164 -7.60 8.65 14.44
C ASP A 164 -7.61 10.19 14.37
N HIS A 165 -8.52 10.72 13.54
CA HIS A 165 -8.59 12.16 13.28
C HIS A 165 -8.95 12.98 14.51
N LEU A 166 -9.78 12.44 15.43
CA LEU A 166 -10.17 13.17 16.64
C LEU A 166 -8.96 13.31 17.58
N THR A 167 -8.18 12.25 17.75
CA THR A 167 -6.94 12.28 18.54
C THR A 167 -5.93 13.24 17.94
N SER A 168 -5.74 13.21 16.61
CA SER A 168 -4.81 14.10 15.90
C SER A 168 -5.22 15.57 16.00
N ILE A 169 -6.52 15.88 15.86
CA ILE A 169 -7.05 17.23 16.03
C ILE A 169 -6.87 17.71 17.48
N GLY A 170 -7.12 16.83 18.47
CA GLY A 170 -6.90 17.12 19.88
C GLY A 170 -5.44 17.52 20.17
N GLN A 171 -4.50 16.74 19.70
CA GLN A 171 -3.07 17.01 19.84
C GLN A 171 -2.63 18.33 19.18
N LEU A 172 -3.12 18.60 17.97
CA LEU A 172 -2.86 19.87 17.29
C LEU A 172 -3.41 21.07 18.07
N LYS A 173 -4.63 20.95 18.58
CA LYS A 173 -5.25 22.01 19.40
C LYS A 173 -4.41 22.29 20.65
N GLU A 174 -4.01 21.26 21.39
CA GLU A 174 -3.16 21.40 22.58
C GLU A 174 -1.80 22.04 22.25
N LEU A 175 -1.20 21.65 21.10
CA LEU A 175 0.04 22.25 20.64
C LEU A 175 -0.12 23.76 20.38
N PHE A 176 -1.15 24.15 19.63
CA PHE A 176 -1.41 25.57 19.35
C PHE A 176 -1.71 26.37 20.64
N GLU A 177 -2.52 25.83 21.54
CA GLU A 177 -2.83 26.48 22.80
C GLU A 177 -1.57 26.67 23.68
N ARG A 178 -0.66 25.73 23.68
CA ARG A 178 0.63 25.83 24.39
C ARG A 178 1.50 26.94 23.81
N GLU A 179 1.71 26.90 22.50
CA GLU A 179 2.55 27.87 21.80
C GLU A 179 1.98 29.30 21.90
N TRP A 180 0.64 29.43 21.85
CA TRP A 180 -0.01 30.74 22.04
C TRP A 180 0.26 31.32 23.42
N ARG A 181 0.17 30.53 24.51
CA ARG A 181 0.43 30.96 25.89
C ARG A 181 1.90 31.33 26.16
N THR A 182 2.82 30.79 25.39
CA THR A 182 4.25 31.10 25.52
C THR A 182 4.68 32.36 24.74
N ALA A 183 3.80 32.86 23.87
CA ALA A 183 4.04 34.06 23.07
C ALA A 183 3.45 35.36 23.71
N GLU A 184 2.70 35.26 24.82
CA GLU A 184 2.26 36.35 25.66
C GLU A 184 3.23 36.58 26.83
#